data_ae18b34ba9e56c46010fc9eeacee9b8d
#
_entry.id   ae18b34ba9e56c46010fc9eeacee9b8d
#
_cell.length_a   1.000
_cell.length_b   1.000
_cell.length_c   1.000
_cell.angle_alpha   90.00
_cell.angle_beta   90.00
_cell.angle_gamma   90.00
#
_symmetry.space_group_name_H-M   'P 1'
#
loop_
_entity.id
_entity.type
_entity.pdbx_description
1 polymer ?
#
loop_
_entity_poly.entity_id
_entity_poly.type
_entity_poly.pdbx_seq_one_letter_code
_entity_poly.pdbx_strand_id
1 'polypeptide(L)'
;MDTQDNKETDYSNQNPYNINIDDIIREVTGGTVREAIDDVFKTTGMGPISNSLGNHFYGINHQQTGTLIPHNNDHIGLTFFTKPTLNLSDNVIVGVRQLAGLLTSNQNSIQRAVRCMLDPRLALNTDKYPCPLNDHLQAFIPLLSNSLLTMSGMQSVAMRTYTAPSGRMREEFTMIDDTPFNYSAFDIQASFKNTQGNALLLLFWTWLLWSGLSYISANYVIRYIEDILANRMVYTTRIYRLLMDPGKRFVTGIWAPHYAFPTSLEVGSIYAYDYEKPLNTAAKTMDVTFRCVGNIFNDDLLIDQFNQTVWMMNPNMHNDVRDKVMVKVPLHALRVFNHKGYARINPKTYELEWYVTKETYGNEKSSIIFIEQNLITETGAKRVPSK
;
A
#
# COMPACT_ATOMS: atom_id res chain seq x y z
N MET A 1 -15.06 -5.20 70.11
CA MET A 1 -15.57 -6.27 69.22
C MET A 1 -15.79 -5.64 67.88
N ASP A 2 -14.68 -5.46 67.16
CA ASP A 2 -14.64 -4.77 65.89
C ASP A 2 -14.61 -5.78 64.75
N THR A 3 -15.66 -5.78 63.99
CA THR A 3 -15.76 -6.56 62.74
C THR A 3 -15.03 -5.79 61.64
N GLN A 4 -13.85 -6.27 61.27
CA GLN A 4 -13.14 -5.81 60.06
C GLN A 4 -13.85 -6.32 58.84
N ASP A 5 -14.39 -5.40 58.06
CA ASP A 5 -14.83 -5.65 56.70
C ASP A 5 -13.61 -5.90 55.80
N ASN A 6 -13.43 -7.17 55.44
CA ASN A 6 -12.52 -7.57 54.38
C ASN A 6 -13.13 -7.14 53.02
N LYS A 7 -12.70 -5.97 52.54
CA LYS A 7 -12.82 -5.65 51.10
C LYS A 7 -11.78 -6.47 50.35
N GLU A 8 -12.19 -7.62 49.82
CA GLU A 8 -11.46 -8.25 48.71
C GLU A 8 -11.43 -7.30 47.55
N THR A 9 -10.28 -6.68 47.31
CA THR A 9 -9.99 -5.96 46.09
C THR A 9 -9.80 -6.96 44.98
N ASP A 10 -10.81 -7.08 44.14
CA ASP A 10 -10.83 -7.90 42.94
C ASP A 10 -9.82 -7.31 41.93
N TYR A 11 -8.59 -7.87 41.90
CA TYR A 11 -7.53 -7.51 40.97
C TYR A 11 -7.65 -8.22 39.61
N SER A 12 -8.76 -8.91 39.35
CA SER A 12 -8.91 -9.71 38.12
C SER A 12 -9.23 -8.90 36.85
N ASN A 13 -9.45 -7.58 36.92
CA ASN A 13 -9.94 -6.79 35.80
C ASN A 13 -9.11 -5.55 35.43
N GLN A 14 -7.82 -5.51 35.77
CA GLN A 14 -6.92 -4.48 35.27
C GLN A 14 -5.88 -5.05 34.33
N ASN A 15 -6.35 -5.65 33.25
CA ASN A 15 -5.51 -5.84 32.06
C ASN A 15 -5.59 -4.55 31.24
N PRO A 16 -4.53 -3.73 31.16
CA PRO A 16 -4.54 -2.47 30.41
C PRO A 16 -4.78 -2.66 28.91
N TYR A 17 -4.84 -3.91 28.43
CA TYR A 17 -5.16 -4.30 27.06
C TYR A 17 -6.56 -4.93 26.93
N ASN A 18 -7.39 -4.92 27.97
CA ASN A 18 -8.79 -5.30 27.84
C ASN A 18 -9.58 -4.13 27.22
N ILE A 19 -9.17 -3.78 26.01
CA ILE A 19 -9.93 -2.93 25.12
C ILE A 19 -11.16 -3.76 24.74
N ASN A 20 -12.29 -3.42 25.31
CA ASN A 20 -13.53 -4.06 24.94
C ASN A 20 -13.83 -3.68 23.48
N ILE A 21 -13.57 -4.62 22.58
CA ILE A 21 -13.73 -4.43 21.12
C ILE A 21 -15.15 -3.93 20.82
N ASP A 22 -16.14 -4.38 21.59
CA ASP A 22 -17.54 -3.95 21.44
C ASP A 22 -17.73 -2.46 21.78
N ASP A 23 -17.00 -1.90 22.75
CA ASP A 23 -17.11 -0.49 23.10
C ASP A 23 -16.42 0.40 22.05
N ILE A 24 -15.28 -0.05 21.49
CA ILE A 24 -14.63 0.63 20.38
C ILE A 24 -15.52 0.61 19.13
N ILE A 25 -16.14 -0.51 18.87
CA ILE A 25 -17.04 -0.69 17.74
C ILE A 25 -18.30 0.17 17.91
N ARG A 26 -18.87 0.26 19.12
CA ARG A 26 -20.01 1.16 19.42
C ARG A 26 -19.68 2.63 19.23
N GLU A 27 -18.49 3.06 19.65
CA GLU A 27 -18.05 4.45 19.55
C GLU A 27 -17.77 4.86 18.08
N VAL A 28 -17.46 3.88 17.22
CA VAL A 28 -16.99 4.11 15.84
C VAL A 28 -18.10 4.05 14.82
N THR A 29 -19.03 3.13 14.97
CA THR A 29 -20.08 2.87 13.95
C THR A 29 -21.45 3.33 14.40
N GLY A 30 -21.61 3.78 15.66
CA GLY A 30 -22.93 3.99 16.24
C GLY A 30 -23.71 2.68 16.42
N GLY A 31 -23.08 1.56 16.12
CA GLY A 31 -23.59 0.21 16.23
C GLY A 31 -22.46 -0.82 16.23
N THR A 32 -22.76 -2.06 16.53
CA THR A 32 -21.76 -3.14 16.50
C THR A 32 -21.43 -3.50 15.04
N VAL A 33 -20.20 -4.04 14.77
CA VAL A 33 -19.87 -4.64 13.45
C VAL A 33 -20.94 -5.65 13.05
N ARG A 34 -21.53 -6.31 14.02
CA ARG A 34 -22.66 -7.20 13.83
C ARG A 34 -23.88 -6.48 13.28
N GLU A 35 -24.22 -5.28 13.78
CA GLU A 35 -25.31 -4.46 13.28
C GLU A 35 -25.01 -3.86 11.91
N ALA A 36 -23.74 -3.47 11.66
CA ALA A 36 -23.30 -3.00 10.34
C ALA A 36 -23.34 -4.13 9.30
N ILE A 37 -22.91 -5.32 9.66
CA ILE A 37 -23.02 -6.52 8.82
C ILE A 37 -24.49 -6.89 8.62
N ASP A 38 -25.29 -6.91 9.67
CA ASP A 38 -26.71 -7.16 9.60
C ASP A 38 -27.46 -6.12 8.77
N ASP A 39 -27.05 -4.86 8.83
CA ASP A 39 -27.65 -3.76 8.06
C ASP A 39 -27.28 -3.85 6.57
N VAL A 40 -26.03 -4.20 6.25
CA VAL A 40 -25.61 -4.50 4.87
C VAL A 40 -26.38 -5.69 4.33
N PHE A 41 -26.59 -6.74 5.12
CA PHE A 41 -27.36 -7.90 4.69
C PHE A 41 -28.86 -7.65 4.62
N LYS A 42 -29.43 -6.78 5.48
CA LYS A 42 -30.83 -6.36 5.43
C LYS A 42 -31.11 -5.46 4.24
N THR A 43 -30.23 -4.49 3.96
CA THR A 43 -30.40 -3.53 2.85
C THR A 43 -30.22 -4.14 1.47
N THR A 44 -29.49 -5.24 1.35
CA THR A 44 -29.30 -5.94 0.08
C THR A 44 -30.44 -6.91 -0.28
N GLY A 45 -31.50 -6.98 0.51
CA GLY A 45 -32.63 -7.88 0.26
C GLY A 45 -32.30 -9.37 0.48
N MET A 46 -31.18 -9.65 1.12
CA MET A 46 -30.66 -11.00 1.35
C MET A 46 -31.09 -11.59 2.71
N GLY A 47 -32.36 -11.43 3.10
CA GLY A 47 -32.91 -11.99 4.33
C GLY A 47 -32.59 -13.48 4.61
N PRO A 48 -32.39 -14.33 3.60
CA PRO A 48 -31.96 -15.72 3.82
C PRO A 48 -30.47 -15.89 4.19
N ILE A 49 -29.62 -14.88 3.99
CA ILE A 49 -28.16 -15.04 4.20
C ILE A 49 -27.81 -15.17 5.69
N SER A 50 -28.54 -14.49 6.59
CA SER A 50 -28.29 -14.64 8.02
C SER A 50 -28.54 -16.07 8.51
N ASN A 51 -29.57 -16.72 7.97
CA ASN A 51 -29.84 -18.14 8.25
C ASN A 51 -28.81 -19.06 7.59
N SER A 52 -28.37 -18.72 6.39
CA SER A 52 -27.30 -19.46 5.68
C SER A 52 -25.96 -19.34 6.39
N LEU A 53 -25.60 -18.16 6.89
CA LEU A 53 -24.41 -17.96 7.73
C LEU A 53 -24.54 -18.73 9.05
N GLY A 54 -25.70 -18.65 9.72
CA GLY A 54 -25.97 -19.43 10.92
C GLY A 54 -25.80 -20.93 10.68
N ASN A 55 -26.36 -21.45 9.60
CA ASN A 55 -26.20 -22.87 9.21
C ASN A 55 -24.77 -23.23 8.86
N HIS A 56 -24.02 -22.30 8.26
CA HIS A 56 -22.61 -22.52 7.90
C HIS A 56 -21.69 -22.52 9.12
N PHE A 57 -21.97 -21.70 10.13
CA PHE A 57 -21.12 -21.56 11.32
C PHE A 57 -21.55 -22.44 12.49
N TYR A 58 -22.83 -22.73 12.67
CA TYR A 58 -23.35 -23.42 13.86
C TYR A 58 -23.85 -24.85 13.62
N GLY A 59 -24.10 -25.21 12.37
CA GLY A 59 -24.70 -26.51 12.05
C GLY A 59 -23.81 -27.39 11.22
N ILE A 60 -23.76 -28.70 11.55
CA ILE A 60 -23.27 -29.71 10.62
C ILE A 60 -24.36 -29.89 9.57
N ASN A 61 -24.17 -29.33 8.41
CA ASN A 61 -25.13 -29.38 7.33
C ASN A 61 -24.61 -30.26 6.20
N HIS A 62 -25.21 -31.41 6.00
CA HIS A 62 -24.87 -32.33 4.92
C HIS A 62 -25.45 -31.90 3.56
N GLN A 63 -26.40 -30.99 3.56
CA GLN A 63 -26.94 -30.42 2.33
C GLN A 63 -26.19 -29.13 2.04
N GLN A 64 -25.70 -28.98 0.83
CA GLN A 64 -25.01 -27.79 0.36
C GLN A 64 -26.00 -26.62 0.26
N THR A 65 -26.40 -26.05 1.39
CA THR A 65 -27.12 -24.79 1.43
C THR A 65 -26.21 -23.58 1.24
N GLY A 66 -24.89 -23.82 1.14
CA GLY A 66 -23.87 -22.81 0.92
C GLY A 66 -23.93 -22.08 -0.44
N THR A 67 -24.86 -22.45 -1.31
CA THR A 67 -25.09 -21.76 -2.59
C THR A 67 -25.62 -20.32 -2.40
N LEU A 68 -26.12 -19.97 -1.23
CA LEU A 68 -26.58 -18.63 -0.92
C LEU A 68 -25.45 -17.69 -0.48
N ILE A 69 -24.30 -18.23 -0.06
CA ILE A 69 -23.14 -17.45 0.28
C ILE A 69 -22.22 -17.43 -0.96
N PRO A 70 -22.04 -16.27 -1.61
CA PRO A 70 -21.19 -16.19 -2.78
C PRO A 70 -19.73 -16.50 -2.39
N HIS A 71 -18.98 -17.03 -3.35
CA HIS A 71 -17.53 -17.14 -3.19
C HIS A 71 -16.92 -15.76 -2.96
N ASN A 72 -15.79 -15.72 -2.25
CA ASN A 72 -15.06 -14.48 -2.07
C ASN A 72 -14.68 -13.88 -3.43
N ASN A 73 -15.24 -12.72 -3.73
CA ASN A 73 -15.02 -11.96 -4.96
C ASN A 73 -14.19 -10.69 -4.69
N ASP A 74 -13.28 -10.73 -3.72
CA ASP A 74 -12.40 -9.61 -3.44
C ASP A 74 -11.64 -9.21 -4.70
N HIS A 75 -11.69 -7.93 -5.01
CA HIS A 75 -10.98 -7.39 -6.15
C HIS A 75 -9.49 -7.25 -5.86
N ILE A 76 -8.73 -7.43 -6.92
CA ILE A 76 -7.33 -7.02 -6.94
C ILE A 76 -7.27 -5.53 -6.61
N GLY A 77 -6.83 -5.21 -5.39
CA GLY A 77 -6.74 -3.85 -4.91
C GLY A 77 -5.50 -3.11 -5.44
N LEU A 78 -5.17 -2.02 -4.78
CA LEU A 78 -4.05 -1.16 -5.16
C LEU A 78 -2.73 -1.65 -4.56
N THR A 79 -1.64 -1.35 -5.25
CA THR A 79 -0.28 -1.56 -4.74
C THR A 79 0.43 -0.22 -4.65
N PHE A 80 1.03 0.06 -3.52
CA PHE A 80 1.75 1.30 -3.26
C PHE A 80 3.22 1.01 -3.00
N PHE A 81 4.10 1.76 -3.66
CA PHE A 81 5.56 1.68 -3.49
C PHE A 81 6.02 2.98 -2.83
N THR A 82 6.67 2.89 -1.68
CA THR A 82 7.19 4.09 -1.00
C THR A 82 8.39 4.65 -1.75
N LYS A 83 8.56 5.96 -1.71
CA LYS A 83 9.74 6.61 -2.30
C LYS A 83 11.00 6.24 -1.51
N PRO A 84 12.08 5.77 -2.17
CA PRO A 84 13.39 5.65 -1.54
C PRO A 84 14.00 7.05 -1.35
N THR A 85 15.13 7.12 -0.68
CA THR A 85 15.93 8.35 -0.55
C THR A 85 17.35 8.04 -0.97
N LEU A 86 17.66 8.23 -2.27
CA LEU A 86 18.94 7.80 -2.83
C LEU A 86 20.06 8.85 -2.72
N ASN A 87 19.79 10.06 -2.23
CA ASN A 87 20.77 11.16 -2.16
C ASN A 87 21.39 11.50 -3.53
N LEU A 88 20.53 11.79 -4.50
CA LEU A 88 20.91 12.15 -5.87
C LEU A 88 21.21 13.65 -6.01
N SER A 89 22.00 14.24 -5.11
CA SER A 89 22.43 15.64 -5.18
C SER A 89 23.33 15.90 -6.38
N ASP A 90 23.40 17.15 -6.86
CA ASP A 90 24.23 17.52 -8.02
C ASP A 90 25.70 17.12 -7.81
N ASN A 91 26.25 17.39 -6.63
CA ASN A 91 27.63 17.08 -6.29
C ASN A 91 27.96 15.58 -6.38
N VAL A 92 26.97 14.75 -6.14
CA VAL A 92 27.12 13.29 -6.17
C VAL A 92 26.99 12.76 -7.59
N ILE A 93 26.03 13.25 -8.37
CA ILE A 93 25.79 12.79 -9.74
C ILE A 93 26.90 13.22 -10.70
N VAL A 94 27.49 14.40 -10.52
CA VAL A 94 28.57 14.93 -11.40
C VAL A 94 29.75 13.93 -11.49
N GLY A 95 30.01 13.18 -10.42
CA GLY A 95 31.06 12.15 -10.41
C GLY A 95 30.71 10.85 -11.17
N VAL A 96 29.45 10.68 -11.58
CA VAL A 96 28.97 9.42 -12.19
C VAL A 96 28.48 9.68 -13.62
N ARG A 97 29.33 9.34 -14.60
CA ARG A 97 29.05 9.56 -16.03
C ARG A 97 27.69 9.00 -16.48
N GLN A 98 27.35 7.80 -16.01
CA GLN A 98 26.12 7.11 -16.40
C GLN A 98 24.85 7.82 -15.91
N LEU A 99 24.95 8.63 -14.86
CA LEU A 99 23.84 9.40 -14.28
C LEU A 99 23.86 10.87 -14.70
N ALA A 100 24.82 11.30 -15.51
CA ALA A 100 24.94 12.70 -15.97
C ALA A 100 23.67 13.21 -16.68
N GLY A 101 22.92 12.32 -17.34
CA GLY A 101 21.63 12.65 -17.94
C GLY A 101 20.56 13.14 -16.98
N LEU A 102 20.69 12.87 -15.66
CA LEU A 102 19.78 13.37 -14.64
C LEU A 102 20.03 14.83 -14.27
N LEU A 103 21.19 15.41 -14.66
CA LEU A 103 21.56 16.82 -14.43
C LEU A 103 20.91 17.78 -15.45
N THR A 104 19.68 17.50 -15.83
CA THR A 104 18.95 18.34 -16.78
C THR A 104 18.46 19.63 -16.14
N SER A 105 18.52 20.73 -16.88
CA SER A 105 17.90 22.01 -16.48
C SER A 105 16.40 22.09 -16.81
N ASN A 106 15.90 21.20 -17.68
CA ASN A 106 14.50 21.19 -18.06
C ASN A 106 13.62 20.65 -16.92
N GLN A 107 12.75 21.51 -16.41
CA GLN A 107 11.83 21.22 -15.30
C GLN A 107 10.78 20.16 -15.64
N ASN A 108 10.38 20.07 -16.91
CA ASN A 108 9.34 19.16 -17.40
C ASN A 108 9.92 17.86 -17.99
N SER A 109 11.19 17.57 -17.76
CA SER A 109 11.81 16.36 -18.29
C SER A 109 11.50 15.13 -17.43
N ILE A 110 11.43 13.96 -18.08
CA ILE A 110 11.29 12.67 -17.41
C ILE A 110 12.47 12.43 -16.47
N GLN A 111 13.68 12.82 -16.86
CA GLN A 111 14.90 12.71 -16.06
C GLN A 111 14.78 13.48 -14.73
N ARG A 112 14.25 14.70 -14.78
CA ARG A 112 14.00 15.50 -13.58
C ARG A 112 12.93 14.85 -12.70
N ALA A 113 11.84 14.38 -13.30
CA ALA A 113 10.76 13.72 -12.57
C ALA A 113 11.25 12.44 -11.86
N VAL A 114 11.98 11.57 -12.55
CA VAL A 114 12.55 10.36 -11.99
C VAL A 114 13.54 10.67 -10.85
N ARG A 115 14.40 11.64 -11.04
CA ARG A 115 15.32 12.07 -9.98
C ARG A 115 14.60 12.53 -8.72
N CYS A 116 13.55 13.34 -8.86
CA CYS A 116 12.73 13.80 -7.74
C CYS A 116 11.88 12.68 -7.11
N MET A 117 11.52 11.65 -7.86
CA MET A 117 10.82 10.48 -7.30
C MET A 117 11.76 9.61 -6.46
N LEU A 118 13.01 9.47 -6.87
CA LEU A 118 14.02 8.64 -6.19
C LEU A 118 14.72 9.38 -5.05
N ASP A 119 14.66 10.72 -5.03
CA ASP A 119 15.19 11.53 -3.93
C ASP A 119 14.20 12.63 -3.53
N PRO A 120 13.29 12.34 -2.59
CA PRO A 120 12.29 13.31 -2.12
C PRO A 120 12.89 14.58 -1.52
N ARG A 121 14.12 14.52 -0.97
CA ARG A 121 14.80 15.69 -0.39
C ARG A 121 15.10 16.76 -1.41
N LEU A 122 15.40 16.38 -2.65
CA LEU A 122 15.55 17.32 -3.74
C LEU A 122 14.22 17.98 -4.09
N ALA A 123 13.15 17.20 -4.06
CA ALA A 123 11.81 17.67 -4.36
C ALA A 123 11.29 18.69 -3.34
N LEU A 124 11.77 18.64 -2.08
CA LEU A 124 11.44 19.63 -1.05
C LEU A 124 12.07 21.00 -1.35
N ASN A 125 13.18 21.05 -2.07
CA ASN A 125 13.80 22.30 -2.49
C ASN A 125 13.26 22.73 -3.86
N THR A 126 12.02 23.19 -3.87
CA THR A 126 11.27 23.57 -5.08
C THR A 126 11.91 24.73 -5.84
N ASP A 127 12.64 25.61 -5.17
CA ASP A 127 13.32 26.76 -5.81
C ASP A 127 14.50 26.31 -6.66
N LYS A 128 15.27 25.36 -6.17
CA LYS A 128 16.44 24.84 -6.89
C LYS A 128 16.08 23.70 -7.87
N TYR A 129 15.09 22.88 -7.51
CA TYR A 129 14.70 21.69 -8.29
C TYR A 129 13.20 21.69 -8.60
N PRO A 130 12.67 22.68 -9.28
CA PRO A 130 11.25 22.70 -9.64
C PRO A 130 10.92 21.49 -10.53
N CYS A 131 9.86 20.77 -10.20
CA CYS A 131 9.38 19.62 -10.97
C CYS A 131 7.84 19.56 -10.94
N PRO A 132 7.15 20.14 -11.91
CA PRO A 132 5.69 20.12 -11.96
C PRO A 132 5.10 18.71 -12.13
N LEU A 133 5.91 17.77 -12.64
CA LEU A 133 5.49 16.38 -12.89
C LEU A 133 5.53 15.49 -11.63
N ASN A 134 6.12 15.97 -10.55
CA ASN A 134 6.23 15.20 -9.31
C ASN A 134 5.71 16.01 -8.12
N ASP A 135 4.76 15.45 -7.41
CA ASP A 135 4.35 15.98 -6.11
C ASP A 135 5.37 15.57 -5.04
N HIS A 136 6.01 16.57 -4.43
CA HIS A 136 7.02 16.36 -3.40
C HIS A 136 6.44 15.86 -2.08
N LEU A 137 5.17 16.13 -1.82
CA LEU A 137 4.46 15.67 -0.62
C LEU A 137 3.88 14.25 -0.75
N GLN A 138 3.88 13.68 -1.96
CA GLN A 138 3.40 12.31 -2.18
C GLN A 138 4.40 11.29 -1.65
N ALA A 139 3.96 10.41 -0.76
CA ALA A 139 4.80 9.38 -0.13
C ALA A 139 5.12 8.21 -1.07
N PHE A 140 4.23 7.95 -2.02
CA PHE A 140 4.32 6.81 -2.92
C PHE A 140 4.83 7.24 -4.29
N ILE A 141 5.28 6.25 -5.09
CA ILE A 141 5.68 6.45 -6.49
C ILE A 141 4.47 6.12 -7.38
N PRO A 142 3.70 7.12 -7.86
CA PRO A 142 2.51 6.85 -8.65
C PRO A 142 2.82 6.12 -9.96
N LEU A 143 3.99 6.40 -10.54
CA LEU A 143 4.43 5.76 -11.78
C LEU A 143 4.48 4.23 -11.66
N LEU A 144 4.95 3.67 -10.52
CA LEU A 144 4.99 2.24 -10.28
C LEU A 144 3.59 1.68 -10.04
N SER A 145 2.80 2.32 -9.17
CA SER A 145 1.46 1.86 -8.84
C SER A 145 0.54 1.82 -10.06
N ASN A 146 0.63 2.83 -10.93
CA ASN A 146 -0.24 2.94 -12.11
C ASN A 146 0.22 2.07 -13.29
N SER A 147 1.48 1.67 -13.31
CA SER A 147 2.05 0.87 -14.42
C SER A 147 2.12 -0.61 -14.09
N LEU A 148 1.81 -1.02 -12.87
CA LEU A 148 1.88 -2.41 -12.45
C LEU A 148 0.84 -3.25 -13.19
N LEU A 149 1.30 -4.31 -13.87
CA LEU A 149 0.47 -5.28 -14.57
C LEU A 149 0.27 -6.53 -13.72
N THR A 150 1.38 -7.14 -13.29
CA THR A 150 1.37 -8.37 -12.51
C THR A 150 2.39 -8.28 -11.37
N MET A 151 2.10 -8.95 -10.27
CA MET A 151 3.02 -9.11 -9.17
C MET A 151 2.81 -10.50 -8.55
N SER A 152 3.89 -11.28 -8.45
CA SER A 152 3.89 -12.66 -7.93
C SER A 152 5.10 -12.92 -7.05
N GLY A 153 5.12 -14.06 -6.36
CA GLY A 153 6.23 -14.44 -5.50
C GLY A 153 6.05 -14.09 -4.02
N MET A 154 4.83 -13.70 -3.62
CA MET A 154 4.52 -13.49 -2.21
C MET A 154 4.60 -14.81 -1.47
N GLN A 155 5.24 -14.82 -0.31
CA GLN A 155 5.36 -16.03 0.50
C GLN A 155 4.02 -16.39 1.12
N SER A 156 3.72 -17.69 1.14
CA SER A 156 2.61 -18.24 1.90
C SER A 156 2.99 -18.42 3.37
N VAL A 157 1.99 -18.38 4.23
CA VAL A 157 2.17 -18.74 5.64
C VAL A 157 2.27 -20.26 5.73
N ALA A 158 3.39 -20.76 6.24
CA ALA A 158 3.64 -22.20 6.45
C ALA A 158 4.40 -22.39 7.75
N MET A 159 4.07 -23.43 8.47
CA MET A 159 4.79 -23.87 9.67
C MET A 159 5.57 -25.13 9.36
N ARG A 160 6.77 -25.24 9.91
CA ARG A 160 7.52 -26.47 9.89
C ARG A 160 7.00 -27.41 10.95
N THR A 161 7.08 -28.69 10.64
CA THR A 161 6.71 -29.76 11.57
C THR A 161 7.92 -30.65 11.80
N TYR A 162 8.13 -31.02 13.05
CA TYR A 162 9.05 -32.08 13.42
C TYR A 162 8.28 -33.38 13.45
N THR A 163 8.75 -34.37 12.72
CA THR A 163 8.22 -35.75 12.76
C THR A 163 9.26 -36.65 13.37
N ALA A 164 8.90 -37.33 14.45
CA ALA A 164 9.76 -38.31 15.07
C ALA A 164 10.00 -39.49 14.12
N PRO A 165 11.18 -40.17 14.18
CA PRO A 165 11.42 -41.38 13.42
C PRO A 165 10.32 -42.42 13.74
N SER A 166 9.90 -43.15 12.70
CA SER A 166 8.88 -44.20 12.79
C SER A 166 9.28 -45.28 13.81
N GLY A 167 8.40 -45.56 14.74
CA GLY A 167 8.59 -46.58 15.74
C GLY A 167 8.39 -48.02 15.20
N ARG A 168 8.48 -49.02 16.08
CA ARG A 168 8.47 -50.42 15.69
C ARG A 168 7.13 -50.86 15.07
N MET A 169 6.03 -50.18 15.43
CA MET A 169 4.69 -50.41 14.87
C MET A 169 4.33 -49.38 13.79
N ARG A 170 5.32 -48.69 13.23
CA ARG A 170 5.16 -47.58 12.26
C ARG A 170 4.38 -46.38 12.79
N GLU A 171 4.30 -46.28 14.12
CA GLU A 171 3.77 -45.09 14.77
C GLU A 171 4.73 -43.92 14.55
N GLU A 172 4.18 -42.76 14.20
CA GLU A 172 4.90 -41.49 14.02
C GLU A 172 4.24 -40.42 14.86
N PHE A 173 5.06 -39.62 15.51
CA PHE A 173 4.61 -38.46 16.26
C PHE A 173 5.08 -37.19 15.55
N THR A 174 4.13 -36.31 15.24
CA THR A 174 4.41 -35.03 14.55
C THR A 174 3.97 -33.89 15.43
N MET A 175 4.85 -32.90 15.60
CA MET A 175 4.56 -31.67 16.32
C MET A 175 4.97 -30.45 15.48
N ILE A 176 4.42 -29.29 15.83
CA ILE A 176 4.83 -28.02 15.24
C ILE A 176 6.18 -27.62 15.83
N ASP A 177 7.15 -27.28 14.97
CA ASP A 177 8.52 -26.92 15.33
C ASP A 177 8.92 -25.53 14.80
N ASP A 178 7.97 -24.67 14.49
CA ASP A 178 8.24 -23.35 13.96
C ASP A 178 7.10 -22.37 14.25
N THR A 179 7.38 -21.09 13.97
CA THR A 179 6.37 -20.03 14.02
C THR A 179 5.83 -19.73 12.62
N PRO A 180 4.59 -19.23 12.48
CA PRO A 180 4.05 -18.85 11.19
C PRO A 180 4.72 -17.59 10.61
N PHE A 181 5.53 -16.90 11.41
CA PHE A 181 6.20 -15.67 11.01
C PHE A 181 7.48 -15.99 10.26
N ASN A 182 7.48 -15.70 8.96
CA ASN A 182 8.66 -15.93 8.12
C ASN A 182 9.36 -14.58 7.84
N TYR A 183 10.54 -14.42 8.42
CA TYR A 183 11.41 -13.25 8.21
C TYR A 183 12.52 -13.51 7.18
N SER A 184 12.44 -14.61 6.44
CA SER A 184 13.41 -14.93 5.41
C SER A 184 13.34 -13.95 4.24
N ALA A 185 14.42 -13.90 3.48
CA ALA A 185 14.48 -13.15 2.25
C ALA A 185 13.83 -13.94 1.11
N PHE A 186 13.04 -13.27 0.28
CA PHE A 186 12.35 -13.83 -0.88
C PHE A 186 12.30 -12.85 -2.04
N ASP A 187 11.97 -13.34 -3.21
CA ASP A 187 11.93 -12.54 -4.42
C ASP A 187 10.48 -12.37 -4.93
N ILE A 188 10.13 -11.13 -5.25
CA ILE A 188 8.89 -10.77 -5.91
C ILE A 188 9.20 -10.44 -7.36
N GLN A 189 8.45 -11.06 -8.26
CA GLN A 189 8.46 -10.73 -9.68
C GLN A 189 7.34 -9.74 -9.95
N ALA A 190 7.70 -8.57 -10.46
CA ALA A 190 6.73 -7.53 -10.83
C ALA A 190 6.92 -7.14 -12.29
N SER A 191 5.82 -7.17 -13.05
CA SER A 191 5.80 -6.76 -14.46
C SER A 191 5.08 -5.41 -14.56
N PHE A 192 5.70 -4.45 -15.24
CA PHE A 192 5.20 -3.10 -15.41
C PHE A 192 4.95 -2.79 -16.87
N LYS A 193 3.89 -2.04 -17.17
CA LYS A 193 3.63 -1.50 -18.50
C LYS A 193 4.59 -0.35 -18.77
N ASN A 194 5.52 -0.55 -19.71
CA ASN A 194 6.38 0.52 -20.16
C ASN A 194 5.63 1.49 -21.06
N THR A 195 5.80 2.78 -20.82
CA THR A 195 5.15 3.83 -21.59
C THR A 195 6.16 4.54 -22.51
N GLN A 196 5.65 5.24 -23.52
CA GLN A 196 6.47 6.07 -24.38
C GLN A 196 7.32 7.04 -23.53
N GLY A 197 8.60 7.14 -23.87
CA GLY A 197 9.57 7.94 -23.10
C GLY A 197 10.38 7.13 -22.08
N ASN A 198 10.08 5.83 -21.89
CA ASN A 198 10.86 4.90 -21.06
C ASN A 198 11.13 5.40 -19.63
N ALA A 199 10.14 6.06 -19.01
CA ALA A 199 10.29 6.62 -17.67
C ALA A 199 10.58 5.53 -16.63
N LEU A 200 9.96 4.35 -16.74
CA LEU A 200 10.19 3.20 -15.87
C LEU A 200 11.59 2.62 -16.04
N LEU A 201 12.04 2.49 -17.28
CA LEU A 201 13.40 2.02 -17.57
C LEU A 201 14.42 2.95 -16.90
N LEU A 202 14.26 4.26 -17.06
CA LEU A 202 15.15 5.24 -16.45
C LEU A 202 15.09 5.20 -14.92
N LEU A 203 13.91 5.00 -14.33
CA LEU A 203 13.71 4.91 -12.89
C LEU A 203 14.47 3.71 -12.31
N PHE A 204 14.21 2.51 -12.82
CA PHE A 204 14.84 1.30 -12.32
C PHE A 204 16.33 1.24 -12.65
N TRP A 205 16.71 1.69 -13.84
CA TRP A 205 18.12 1.81 -14.22
C TRP A 205 18.91 2.71 -13.27
N THR A 206 18.36 3.88 -12.98
CA THR A 206 18.97 4.82 -12.02
C THR A 206 19.07 4.21 -10.63
N TRP A 207 18.00 3.57 -10.18
CA TRP A 207 17.94 2.96 -8.85
C TRP A 207 18.98 1.83 -8.71
N LEU A 208 18.99 0.87 -9.63
CA LEU A 208 19.91 -0.25 -9.62
C LEU A 208 21.36 0.20 -9.80
N LEU A 209 21.61 1.08 -10.79
CA LEU A 209 22.94 1.57 -11.07
C LEU A 209 23.53 2.31 -9.88
N TRP A 210 22.74 3.21 -9.27
CA TRP A 210 23.18 3.95 -8.09
C TRP A 210 23.46 3.04 -6.90
N SER A 211 22.57 2.10 -6.61
CA SER A 211 22.75 1.13 -5.54
C SER A 211 23.99 0.26 -5.76
N GLY A 212 24.27 -0.15 -7.02
CA GLY A 212 25.44 -0.95 -7.37
C GLY A 212 26.75 -0.16 -7.38
N LEU A 213 26.77 1.03 -7.94
CA LEU A 213 27.97 1.88 -8.02
C LEU A 213 28.46 2.36 -6.66
N SER A 214 27.54 2.65 -5.76
CA SER A 214 27.87 3.04 -4.39
C SER A 214 28.63 1.94 -3.64
N TYR A 215 28.53 0.69 -4.09
CA TYR A 215 29.23 -0.45 -3.51
C TYR A 215 30.64 -0.68 -4.11
N ILE A 216 30.85 -0.34 -5.38
CA ILE A 216 32.07 -0.72 -6.13
C ILE A 216 33.22 0.27 -5.92
N SER A 217 32.95 1.56 -5.74
CA SER A 217 34.00 2.58 -5.68
C SER A 217 34.49 2.82 -4.25
N ALA A 218 35.78 2.59 -4.00
CA ALA A 218 36.37 2.80 -2.68
C ALA A 218 36.16 4.20 -2.10
N ASN A 219 36.16 5.25 -2.96
CA ASN A 219 35.87 6.61 -2.54
C ASN A 219 34.37 6.86 -2.30
N TYR A 220 33.51 6.10 -2.96
CA TYR A 220 32.05 6.15 -2.78
C TYR A 220 31.60 5.27 -1.63
N VAL A 221 32.25 4.14 -1.40
CA VAL A 221 31.92 3.21 -0.30
C VAL A 221 31.99 3.89 1.06
N ILE A 222 33.00 4.74 1.30
CA ILE A 222 33.12 5.46 2.57
C ILE A 222 31.94 6.43 2.74
N ARG A 223 31.62 7.22 1.72
CA ARG A 223 30.46 8.12 1.75
C ARG A 223 29.12 7.39 1.84
N TYR A 224 29.00 6.28 1.14
CA TYR A 224 27.79 5.46 1.16
C TYR A 224 27.52 4.89 2.55
N ILE A 225 28.55 4.36 3.22
CA ILE A 225 28.42 3.85 4.58
C ILE A 225 28.10 5.00 5.56
N GLU A 226 28.77 6.13 5.43
CA GLU A 226 28.48 7.32 6.24
C GLU A 226 27.07 7.83 6.01
N ASP A 227 26.60 7.87 4.76
CA ASP A 227 25.24 8.31 4.42
C ASP A 227 24.18 7.32 4.91
N ILE A 228 24.44 6.02 4.88
CA ILE A 228 23.55 5.01 5.47
C ILE A 228 23.50 5.14 6.99
N LEU A 229 24.67 5.22 7.64
CA LEU A 229 24.77 5.34 9.10
C LEU A 229 24.12 6.66 9.61
N ALA A 230 24.22 7.71 8.81
CA ALA A 230 23.57 8.98 9.11
C ALA A 230 22.09 9.05 8.67
N ASN A 231 21.49 7.94 8.21
CA ASN A 231 20.17 7.87 7.62
C ASN A 231 19.93 8.88 6.48
N ARG A 232 20.99 9.24 5.74
CA ARG A 232 20.90 10.16 4.60
C ARG A 232 20.54 9.46 3.30
N MET A 233 20.74 8.15 3.24
CA MET A 233 20.43 7.33 2.09
C MET A 233 19.65 6.08 2.51
N VAL A 234 18.49 5.89 1.89
CA VAL A 234 17.67 4.68 2.02
C VAL A 234 17.33 4.20 0.62
N TYR A 235 17.94 3.08 0.22
CA TYR A 235 17.70 2.49 -1.10
C TYR A 235 16.51 1.54 -1.14
N THR A 236 15.92 1.26 0.01
CA THR A 236 14.79 0.34 0.12
C THR A 236 13.47 1.07 -0.08
N THR A 237 12.51 0.35 -0.59
CA THR A 237 11.11 0.73 -0.65
C THR A 237 10.29 -0.22 0.20
N ARG A 238 9.12 0.19 0.62
CA ARG A 238 8.11 -0.68 1.20
C ARG A 238 6.95 -0.82 0.24
N ILE A 239 6.52 -2.05 0.02
CA ILE A 239 5.44 -2.37 -0.92
C ILE A 239 4.20 -2.67 -0.09
N TYR A 240 3.16 -1.84 -0.20
CA TYR A 240 1.87 -2.11 0.41
C TYR A 240 0.93 -2.66 -0.65
N ARG A 241 0.46 -3.87 -0.45
CA ARG A 241 -0.53 -4.50 -1.31
C ARG A 241 -1.86 -4.54 -0.58
N LEU A 242 -2.86 -3.88 -1.12
CA LEU A 242 -4.22 -3.87 -0.58
C LEU A 242 -5.08 -4.86 -1.37
N LEU A 243 -5.87 -5.66 -0.67
CA LEU A 243 -7.04 -6.33 -1.20
C LEU A 243 -8.25 -5.47 -0.90
N MET A 244 -9.19 -5.40 -1.82
CA MET A 244 -10.34 -4.52 -1.68
C MET A 244 -11.63 -5.26 -1.98
N ASP A 245 -12.71 -4.75 -1.43
CA ASP A 245 -14.06 -5.18 -1.73
C ASP A 245 -14.41 -4.98 -3.22
N PRO A 246 -15.47 -5.62 -3.72
CA PRO A 246 -15.94 -5.42 -5.11
C PRO A 246 -16.23 -3.97 -5.46
N GLY A 247 -16.63 -3.14 -4.50
CA GLY A 247 -16.84 -1.71 -4.65
C GLY A 247 -15.56 -0.87 -4.69
N LYS A 248 -14.40 -1.46 -4.42
CA LYS A 248 -13.08 -0.80 -4.30
C LYS A 248 -13.09 0.35 -3.29
N ARG A 249 -13.87 0.21 -2.25
CA ARG A 249 -14.03 1.21 -1.21
C ARG A 249 -13.34 0.80 0.08
N PHE A 250 -13.54 -0.46 0.51
CA PHE A 250 -13.01 -0.97 1.76
C PHE A 250 -11.83 -1.91 1.52
N VAL A 251 -10.84 -1.81 2.39
CA VAL A 251 -9.68 -2.70 2.41
C VAL A 251 -10.06 -3.95 3.19
N THR A 252 -10.11 -5.10 2.51
CA THR A 252 -10.41 -6.41 3.11
C THR A 252 -9.16 -7.12 3.59
N GLY A 253 -8.00 -6.75 3.04
CA GLY A 253 -6.72 -7.29 3.46
C GLY A 253 -5.57 -6.37 3.08
N ILE A 254 -4.53 -6.38 3.90
CA ILE A 254 -3.29 -5.64 3.66
C ILE A 254 -2.10 -6.57 3.82
N TRP A 255 -1.16 -6.45 2.90
CA TRP A 255 0.10 -7.18 2.94
C TRP A 255 1.26 -6.22 2.69
N ALA A 256 2.36 -6.39 3.42
CA ALA A 256 3.61 -5.70 3.17
C ALA A 256 4.82 -6.49 3.65
N PRO A 257 5.97 -6.48 2.93
CA PRO A 257 7.25 -6.88 3.48
C PRO A 257 7.78 -5.80 4.44
N HIS A 258 8.76 -6.13 5.25
CA HIS A 258 9.46 -5.14 6.06
C HIS A 258 10.17 -4.12 5.18
N TYR A 259 10.90 -4.59 4.17
CA TYR A 259 11.51 -3.76 3.13
C TYR A 259 11.70 -4.56 1.84
N ALA A 260 11.81 -3.84 0.75
CA ALA A 260 12.07 -4.38 -0.59
C ALA A 260 13.06 -3.47 -1.33
N PHE A 261 13.81 -4.02 -2.28
CA PHE A 261 14.63 -3.25 -3.21
C PHE A 261 14.74 -4.00 -4.53
N PRO A 262 14.83 -3.29 -5.66
CA PRO A 262 14.99 -3.94 -6.96
C PRO A 262 16.39 -4.56 -7.05
N THR A 263 16.47 -5.77 -7.61
CA THR A 263 17.73 -6.52 -7.78
C THR A 263 18.04 -6.82 -9.23
N SER A 264 17.03 -6.98 -10.06
CA SER A 264 17.23 -7.22 -11.48
C SER A 264 16.24 -6.45 -12.33
N LEU A 265 16.66 -6.13 -13.55
CA LEU A 265 15.88 -5.46 -14.57
C LEU A 265 16.21 -6.14 -15.90
N GLU A 266 15.19 -6.67 -16.56
CA GLU A 266 15.36 -7.35 -17.86
C GLU A 266 15.53 -6.33 -19.00
N VAL A 267 16.71 -5.75 -19.09
CA VAL A 267 17.03 -4.78 -20.14
C VAL A 267 17.44 -5.47 -21.44
N GLY A 268 18.07 -6.64 -21.34
CA GLY A 268 18.61 -7.35 -22.50
C GLY A 268 17.58 -7.68 -23.57
N SER A 269 16.37 -8.05 -23.15
CA SER A 269 15.26 -8.36 -24.08
C SER A 269 14.81 -7.15 -24.90
N ILE A 270 14.93 -5.93 -24.36
CA ILE A 270 14.57 -4.69 -25.04
C ILE A 270 15.51 -4.38 -26.20
N TYR A 271 16.78 -4.79 -26.10
CA TYR A 271 17.79 -4.56 -27.14
C TYR A 271 18.00 -5.76 -28.06
N ALA A 272 17.21 -6.85 -27.90
CA ALA A 272 17.25 -7.97 -28.81
C ALA A 272 16.76 -7.54 -30.20
N TYR A 273 17.55 -7.88 -31.23
CA TYR A 273 17.23 -7.54 -32.62
C TYR A 273 16.65 -8.74 -33.33
N ASP A 274 15.51 -8.52 -33.98
CA ASP A 274 14.85 -9.51 -34.84
C ASP A 274 14.38 -8.79 -36.11
N TYR A 275 14.98 -9.15 -37.24
CA TYR A 275 14.66 -8.53 -38.55
C TYR A 275 13.21 -8.74 -38.97
N GLU A 276 12.62 -9.84 -38.58
CA GLU A 276 11.24 -10.18 -38.95
C GLU A 276 10.20 -9.41 -38.15
N LYS A 277 10.61 -8.82 -37.03
CA LYS A 277 9.73 -8.07 -36.11
C LYS A 277 10.04 -6.58 -36.13
N PRO A 278 9.35 -5.80 -37.00
CA PRO A 278 9.62 -4.35 -37.09
C PRO A 278 9.29 -3.54 -35.83
N LEU A 279 8.49 -4.12 -34.93
CA LEU A 279 8.13 -3.50 -33.64
C LEU A 279 8.81 -4.24 -32.49
N ASN A 280 9.49 -3.47 -31.64
CA ASN A 280 10.05 -4.01 -30.40
C ASN A 280 8.92 -4.27 -29.37
N THR A 281 8.34 -5.47 -29.44
CA THR A 281 7.27 -5.86 -28.51
C THR A 281 7.77 -6.13 -27.10
N ALA A 282 9.06 -6.47 -26.93
CA ALA A 282 9.67 -6.68 -25.61
C ALA A 282 9.76 -5.40 -24.79
N ALA A 283 9.80 -4.24 -25.45
CA ALA A 283 9.81 -2.95 -24.76
C ALA A 283 8.45 -2.52 -24.19
N LYS A 284 7.37 -3.26 -24.48
CA LYS A 284 6.03 -2.94 -23.96
C LYS A 284 5.88 -3.22 -22.46
N THR A 285 6.55 -4.25 -21.99
CA THR A 285 6.54 -4.68 -20.59
C THR A 285 7.96 -4.65 -20.04
N MET A 286 8.08 -4.46 -18.76
CA MET A 286 9.34 -4.42 -18.05
C MET A 286 9.22 -5.28 -16.81
N ASP A 287 10.03 -6.33 -16.75
CA ASP A 287 10.05 -7.24 -15.63
C ASP A 287 11.17 -6.88 -14.67
N VAL A 288 10.81 -6.75 -13.40
CA VAL A 288 11.70 -6.34 -12.31
C VAL A 288 11.56 -7.31 -11.16
N THR A 289 12.69 -7.80 -10.67
CA THR A 289 12.72 -8.60 -9.45
C THR A 289 13.02 -7.71 -8.26
N PHE A 290 12.17 -7.79 -7.23
CA PHE A 290 12.39 -7.16 -5.94
C PHE A 290 12.82 -8.20 -4.92
N ARG A 291 13.95 -7.97 -4.26
CA ARG A 291 14.35 -8.72 -3.07
C ARG A 291 13.64 -8.14 -1.87
N CYS A 292 12.87 -8.97 -1.19
CA CYS A 292 12.07 -8.60 -0.02
C CYS A 292 12.56 -9.37 1.20
N VAL A 293 12.34 -8.80 2.37
CA VAL A 293 12.63 -9.45 3.65
C VAL A 293 11.45 -9.28 4.58
N GLY A 294 11.08 -10.38 5.23
CA GLY A 294 9.95 -10.42 6.14
C GLY A 294 8.61 -10.33 5.44
N ASN A 295 7.58 -10.78 6.12
CA ASN A 295 6.26 -10.91 5.52
C ASN A 295 5.20 -10.68 6.60
N ILE A 296 4.36 -9.68 6.41
CA ILE A 296 3.29 -9.33 7.35
C ILE A 296 1.97 -9.34 6.58
N PHE A 297 1.00 -10.06 7.12
CA PHE A 297 -0.35 -10.17 6.57
C PHE A 297 -1.38 -9.66 7.56
N ASN A 298 -2.33 -8.88 7.07
CA ASN A 298 -3.56 -8.49 7.77
C ASN A 298 -3.35 -8.04 9.22
N ASP A 299 -2.30 -7.26 9.45
CA ASP A 299 -2.00 -6.68 10.75
C ASP A 299 -2.47 -5.21 10.74
N ASP A 300 -3.23 -4.83 11.76
CA ASP A 300 -3.71 -3.45 11.93
C ASP A 300 -2.55 -2.45 12.05
N LEU A 301 -1.40 -2.91 12.56
CA LEU A 301 -0.18 -2.12 12.59
C LEU A 301 0.28 -1.70 11.19
N LEU A 302 0.02 -2.50 10.15
CA LEU A 302 0.33 -2.11 8.77
C LEU A 302 -0.51 -0.92 8.30
N ILE A 303 -1.74 -0.80 8.77
CA ILE A 303 -2.61 0.33 8.44
C ILE A 303 -2.06 1.61 9.07
N ASP A 304 -1.64 1.53 10.31
CA ASP A 304 -1.02 2.67 10.98
C ASP A 304 0.31 3.06 10.32
N GLN A 305 1.12 2.08 9.95
CA GLN A 305 2.38 2.31 9.24
C GLN A 305 2.16 2.89 7.83
N PHE A 306 1.11 2.44 7.11
CA PHE A 306 0.72 3.02 5.83
C PHE A 306 0.36 4.51 6.01
N ASN A 307 -0.51 4.81 6.96
CA ASN A 307 -0.91 6.17 7.26
C ASN A 307 0.28 7.02 7.74
N GLN A 308 1.16 6.45 8.57
CA GLN A 308 2.38 7.09 9.03
C GLN A 308 3.30 7.47 7.88
N THR A 309 3.48 6.57 6.91
CA THR A 309 4.28 6.84 5.72
C THR A 309 3.74 8.07 4.97
N VAL A 310 2.42 8.22 4.88
CA VAL A 310 1.80 9.36 4.20
C VAL A 310 2.00 10.67 4.97
N TRP A 311 1.75 10.70 6.29
CA TRP A 311 1.88 11.95 7.04
C TRP A 311 3.33 12.35 7.32
N MET A 312 4.27 11.41 7.31
CA MET A 312 5.70 11.75 7.38
C MET A 312 6.17 12.53 6.16
N MET A 313 5.62 12.25 4.99
CA MET A 313 5.92 13.01 3.77
C MET A 313 5.06 14.27 3.65
N ASN A 314 3.81 14.21 4.07
CA ASN A 314 2.89 15.34 4.06
C ASN A 314 2.33 15.60 5.47
N PRO A 315 2.92 16.51 6.25
CA PRO A 315 2.47 16.80 7.62
C PRO A 315 1.01 17.24 7.72
N ASN A 316 0.44 17.77 6.64
CA ASN A 316 -0.97 18.16 6.59
C ASN A 316 -1.93 16.95 6.68
N MET A 317 -1.43 15.73 6.48
CA MET A 317 -2.19 14.49 6.62
C MET A 317 -2.22 13.96 8.06
N HIS A 318 -1.48 14.57 9.00
CA HIS A 318 -1.52 14.20 10.40
C HIS A 318 -2.94 14.41 10.97
N ASN A 319 -3.38 13.51 11.85
CA ASN A 319 -4.75 13.49 12.36
C ASN A 319 -5.21 14.84 12.95
N ASP A 320 -4.34 15.58 13.64
CA ASP A 320 -4.67 16.83 14.31
C ASP A 320 -4.86 18.02 13.35
N VAL A 321 -4.27 17.95 12.17
CA VAL A 321 -4.21 19.05 11.19
C VAL A 321 -5.07 18.76 9.98
N ARG A 322 -5.20 17.49 9.60
CA ARG A 322 -5.85 17.05 8.37
C ARG A 322 -7.22 17.69 8.15
N ASP A 323 -8.11 17.57 9.12
CA ASP A 323 -9.48 18.04 8.96
C ASP A 323 -9.61 19.56 8.86
N LYS A 324 -8.54 20.29 9.29
CA LYS A 324 -8.45 21.74 9.16
C LYS A 324 -7.97 22.21 7.80
N VAL A 325 -7.08 21.46 7.15
CA VAL A 325 -6.36 21.87 5.92
C VAL A 325 -6.79 21.07 4.70
N MET A 326 -7.16 19.80 4.90
CA MET A 326 -7.50 18.87 3.83
C MET A 326 -8.99 18.62 3.75
N VAL A 327 -9.44 18.09 2.61
CA VAL A 327 -10.84 17.66 2.37
C VAL A 327 -10.82 16.25 1.81
N LYS A 328 -11.68 15.39 2.35
CA LYS A 328 -11.93 14.05 1.80
C LYS A 328 -12.62 14.17 0.46
N VAL A 329 -12.09 13.53 -0.56
CA VAL A 329 -12.66 13.51 -1.90
C VAL A 329 -13.66 12.36 -2.00
N PRO A 330 -14.91 12.62 -2.43
CA PRO A 330 -15.86 11.56 -2.72
C PRO A 330 -15.37 10.66 -3.86
N LEU A 331 -15.67 9.37 -3.80
CA LEU A 331 -15.21 8.38 -4.80
C LEU A 331 -15.60 8.75 -6.24
N HIS A 332 -16.79 9.28 -6.45
CA HIS A 332 -17.27 9.71 -7.76
C HIS A 332 -16.50 10.91 -8.32
N ALA A 333 -15.92 11.72 -7.45
CA ALA A 333 -15.19 12.93 -7.81
C ALA A 333 -13.66 12.70 -7.99
N LEU A 334 -13.14 11.51 -7.74
CA LEU A 334 -11.69 11.23 -7.86
C LEU A 334 -11.14 11.56 -9.25
N ARG A 335 -11.94 11.37 -10.30
CA ARG A 335 -11.54 11.67 -11.68
C ARG A 335 -11.33 13.16 -11.93
N VAL A 336 -12.04 14.04 -11.24
CA VAL A 336 -11.90 15.50 -11.36
C VAL A 336 -10.50 15.94 -10.97
N PHE A 337 -9.96 15.33 -9.94
CA PHE A 337 -8.63 15.63 -9.44
C PHE A 337 -7.51 14.88 -10.20
N ASN A 338 -7.83 14.21 -11.32
CA ASN A 338 -6.88 13.39 -12.05
C ASN A 338 -6.16 12.39 -11.14
N HIS A 339 -6.88 11.86 -10.15
CA HIS A 339 -6.35 11.00 -9.09
C HIS A 339 -5.19 11.59 -8.28
N LYS A 340 -5.01 12.91 -8.32
CA LYS A 340 -4.11 13.62 -7.41
C LYS A 340 -4.76 13.61 -6.04
N GLY A 341 -4.06 13.05 -5.06
CA GLY A 341 -4.58 13.01 -3.70
C GLY A 341 -3.69 12.16 -2.83
N TYR A 342 -3.89 12.29 -1.54
CA TYR A 342 -3.13 11.57 -0.53
C TYR A 342 -4.01 10.46 0.02
N ALA A 343 -3.53 9.24 -0.11
CA ALA A 343 -4.24 8.06 0.35
C ALA A 343 -4.16 7.93 1.88
N ARG A 344 -5.26 7.52 2.49
CA ARG A 344 -5.33 7.15 3.91
C ARG A 344 -6.27 5.97 4.06
N ILE A 345 -5.90 5.01 4.87
CA ILE A 345 -6.82 3.95 5.30
C ILE A 345 -7.38 4.37 6.65
N ASN A 346 -8.69 4.45 6.74
CA ASN A 346 -9.35 4.75 8.00
C ASN A 346 -9.23 3.54 8.93
N PRO A 347 -8.52 3.63 10.09
CA PRO A 347 -8.29 2.47 10.95
C PRO A 347 -9.55 1.90 11.58
N LYS A 348 -10.65 2.65 11.56
CA LYS A 348 -11.91 2.26 12.16
C LYS A 348 -12.85 1.56 11.16
N THR A 349 -12.94 2.10 9.95
CA THR A 349 -13.88 1.62 8.92
C THR A 349 -13.19 0.82 7.81
N TYR A 350 -11.86 0.78 7.80
CA TYR A 350 -11.04 0.20 6.72
C TYR A 350 -11.32 0.79 5.34
N GLU A 351 -12.00 1.96 5.28
CA GLU A 351 -12.24 2.69 4.04
C GLU A 351 -10.93 3.31 3.51
N LEU A 352 -10.65 3.11 2.24
CA LEU A 352 -9.57 3.81 1.56
C LEU A 352 -10.05 5.20 1.17
N GLU A 353 -9.56 6.19 1.87
CA GLU A 353 -9.92 7.61 1.72
C GLU A 353 -8.85 8.35 0.93
N TRP A 354 -9.29 9.32 0.15
CA TRP A 354 -8.40 10.22 -0.59
C TRP A 354 -8.62 11.65 -0.13
N TYR A 355 -7.53 12.35 0.13
CA TYR A 355 -7.55 13.73 0.62
C TYR A 355 -6.83 14.66 -0.34
N VAL A 356 -7.37 15.86 -0.52
CA VAL A 356 -6.75 16.96 -1.26
C VAL A 356 -6.76 18.23 -0.40
N THR A 357 -5.92 19.21 -0.72
CA THR A 357 -5.95 20.49 0.00
C THR A 357 -7.26 21.22 -0.24
N LYS A 358 -7.70 22.02 0.72
CA LYS A 358 -8.92 22.85 0.61
C LYS A 358 -8.87 23.78 -0.59
N GLU A 359 -7.69 24.29 -0.92
CA GLU A 359 -7.48 25.15 -2.07
C GLU A 359 -7.73 24.39 -3.38
N THR A 360 -7.10 23.21 -3.56
CA THR A 360 -7.32 22.35 -4.73
C THR A 360 -8.77 21.94 -4.87
N TYR A 361 -9.41 21.60 -3.74
CA TYR A 361 -10.86 21.25 -3.74
C TYR A 361 -11.74 22.43 -4.15
N GLY A 362 -11.39 23.65 -3.67
CA GLY A 362 -12.11 24.86 -4.01
C GLY A 362 -12.05 25.20 -5.50
N ASN A 363 -10.89 25.00 -6.13
CA ASN A 363 -10.70 25.25 -7.57
C ASN A 363 -11.55 24.30 -8.44
N GLU A 364 -11.76 23.06 -8.00
CA GLU A 364 -12.52 22.04 -8.76
C GLU A 364 -13.98 21.91 -8.32
N LYS A 365 -14.44 22.73 -7.39
CA LYS A 365 -15.78 22.62 -6.81
C LYS A 365 -16.91 22.69 -7.84
N SER A 366 -16.76 23.52 -8.87
CA SER A 366 -17.75 23.63 -9.96
C SER A 366 -17.87 22.34 -10.77
N SER A 367 -16.73 21.70 -11.05
CA SER A 367 -16.67 20.41 -11.77
C SER A 367 -17.31 19.28 -10.96
N ILE A 368 -17.13 19.28 -9.64
CA ILE A 368 -17.74 18.30 -8.72
C ILE A 368 -19.25 18.46 -8.70
N ILE A 369 -19.75 19.70 -8.55
CA ILE A 369 -21.20 19.98 -8.54
C ILE A 369 -21.85 19.54 -9.85
N PHE A 370 -21.17 19.76 -10.99
CA PHE A 370 -21.67 19.31 -12.29
C PHE A 370 -21.82 17.79 -12.36
N ILE A 371 -20.83 17.02 -11.86
CA ILE A 371 -20.90 15.56 -11.81
C ILE A 371 -22.02 15.10 -10.88
N GLU A 372 -22.16 15.69 -9.71
CA GLU A 372 -23.22 15.36 -8.76
C GLU A 372 -24.62 15.62 -9.36
N GLN A 373 -24.78 16.71 -10.08
CA GLN A 373 -26.04 17.02 -10.75
C GLN A 373 -26.39 15.99 -11.83
N ASN A 374 -25.40 15.56 -12.63
CA ASN A 374 -25.59 14.55 -13.65
C ASN A 374 -25.95 13.17 -13.04
N LEU A 375 -25.25 12.77 -11.98
CA LEU A 375 -25.57 11.53 -11.25
C LEU A 375 -26.98 11.54 -10.69
N ILE A 376 -27.46 12.65 -10.15
CA ILE A 376 -28.82 12.80 -9.64
C ILE A 376 -29.83 12.69 -10.78
N THR A 377 -29.53 13.25 -11.95
CA THR A 377 -30.42 13.21 -13.12
C THR A 377 -30.52 11.79 -13.67
N GLU A 378 -29.43 11.05 -13.74
CA GLU A 378 -29.40 9.65 -14.22
C GLU A 378 -30.08 8.68 -13.24
N THR A 379 -29.94 8.88 -11.94
CA THR A 379 -30.55 8.00 -10.92
C THR A 379 -32.00 8.36 -10.56
N GLY A 380 -32.53 9.46 -11.05
CA GLY A 380 -33.90 9.91 -10.74
C GLY A 380 -34.14 10.27 -9.27
N ALA A 381 -33.07 10.34 -8.47
CA ALA A 381 -33.16 10.66 -7.05
C ALA A 381 -33.48 12.13 -6.83
N LYS A 382 -34.62 12.42 -6.22
CA LYS A 382 -34.98 13.77 -5.78
C LYS A 382 -34.06 14.22 -4.64
N ARG A 383 -33.46 15.40 -4.77
CA ARG A 383 -32.71 16.03 -3.69
C ARG A 383 -33.58 16.15 -2.45
N VAL A 384 -33.15 15.57 -1.35
CA VAL A 384 -33.62 15.94 -0.02
C VAL A 384 -32.86 17.20 0.39
N PRO A 385 -33.47 18.35 0.60
CA PRO A 385 -32.79 19.57 1.02
C PRO A 385 -32.20 19.31 2.42
N SER A 386 -30.89 19.44 2.53
CA SER A 386 -30.19 19.47 3.84
C SER A 386 -30.67 20.72 4.59
N LYS A 387 -31.31 20.49 5.74
CA LYS A 387 -31.58 21.54 6.73
C LYS A 387 -30.29 21.93 7.45
#